data_53a5ec8abaa40ebd19e428d98b17cf37
#
_entry.id   53a5ec8abaa40ebd19e428d98b17cf37
#
_cell.length_a   1.000
_cell.length_b   1.000
_cell.length_c   1.000
_cell.angle_alpha   90.00
_cell.angle_beta   90.00
_cell.angle_gamma   90.00
#
_symmetry.space_group_name_H-M   'P 1'
#
loop_
_entity.id
_entity.type
_entity.pdbx_description
1 polymer ?
#
loop_
_entity_poly.entity_id
_entity_poly.type
_entity_poly.pdbx_seq_one_letter_code
_entity_poly.pdbx_strand_id
1 'polypeptide(L)'
;MSENVHKFTDQNFDSDVSQSNIPVLVDFWATWCGPCKAIAPVIDEIAGEYNGKVKVGKVDVDQNQDTAMKYGVRSIPTLLIMKDGKVVNQIVGAVPKGNITSMLDEII
;
A
#
# COMPACT_ATOMS: atom_id res chain seq x y z
N MET A 1 -0.98 -13.91 -4.33
CA MET A 1 -0.98 -12.46 -4.54
C MET A 1 -1.35 -12.19 -5.98
N SER A 2 -2.17 -11.19 -6.21
CA SER A 2 -2.62 -10.83 -7.56
C SER A 2 -1.45 -10.31 -8.40
N GLU A 3 -1.46 -10.55 -9.70
CA GLU A 3 -0.44 -10.02 -10.61
C GLU A 3 -0.45 -8.50 -10.69
N ASN A 4 -1.55 -7.85 -10.27
CA ASN A 4 -1.65 -6.38 -10.26
C ASN A 4 -1.09 -5.76 -8.98
N VAL A 5 -0.70 -6.57 -8.00
CA VAL A 5 -0.10 -6.08 -6.75
C VAL A 5 1.42 -6.16 -6.87
N HIS A 6 2.05 -5.00 -6.79
CA HIS A 6 3.50 -4.90 -6.88
C HIS A 6 4.17 -5.31 -5.57
N LYS A 7 5.41 -5.74 -5.66
CA LYS A 7 6.24 -6.00 -4.48
C LYS A 7 7.21 -4.82 -4.33
N PHE A 8 6.96 -4.00 -3.32
CA PHE A 8 7.85 -2.89 -3.02
C PHE A 8 8.89 -3.30 -2.00
N THR A 9 10.12 -2.88 -2.21
CA THR A 9 11.26 -3.22 -1.36
C THR A 9 12.03 -1.95 -1.00
N ASP A 10 12.93 -2.05 -0.03
CA ASP A 10 13.81 -0.92 0.31
C ASP A 10 14.60 -0.44 -0.92
N GLN A 11 14.93 -1.36 -1.84
CA GLN A 11 15.72 -1.03 -3.03
C GLN A 11 14.90 -0.35 -4.11
N ASN A 12 13.62 -0.70 -4.30
CA ASN A 12 12.82 -0.17 -5.40
C ASN A 12 11.80 0.90 -4.97
N PHE A 13 11.66 1.17 -3.67
CA PHE A 13 10.60 2.06 -3.19
C PHE A 13 10.68 3.46 -3.80
N ASP A 14 11.86 4.03 -3.84
CA ASP A 14 12.01 5.38 -4.40
C ASP A 14 11.60 5.42 -5.87
N SER A 15 12.14 4.50 -6.69
CA SER A 15 11.85 4.50 -8.12
C SER A 15 10.41 4.13 -8.45
N ASP A 16 9.84 3.17 -7.71
CA ASP A 16 8.52 2.63 -8.05
C ASP A 16 7.38 3.39 -7.36
N VAL A 17 7.64 4.01 -6.22
CA VAL A 17 6.62 4.70 -5.44
C VAL A 17 6.83 6.20 -5.43
N SER A 18 7.97 6.68 -4.92
CA SER A 18 8.21 8.11 -4.76
C SER A 18 8.22 8.86 -6.08
N GLN A 19 8.69 8.22 -7.15
CA GLN A 19 8.77 8.82 -8.48
C GLN A 19 7.59 8.45 -9.38
N SER A 20 6.56 7.81 -8.84
CA SER A 20 5.41 7.40 -9.64
C SER A 20 4.61 8.61 -10.13
N ASN A 21 4.16 8.54 -11.39
CA ASN A 21 3.32 9.57 -12.02
C ASN A 21 1.85 9.45 -11.63
N ILE A 22 1.46 8.33 -11.02
CA ILE A 22 0.09 8.09 -10.57
C ILE A 22 0.11 7.83 -9.07
N PRO A 23 -1.04 8.01 -8.36
CA PRO A 23 -1.10 7.69 -6.94
C PRO A 23 -0.73 6.26 -6.66
N VAL A 24 -0.18 6.00 -5.47
CA VAL A 24 0.25 4.67 -5.05
C VAL A 24 -0.40 4.34 -3.71
N LEU A 25 -0.97 3.14 -3.63
CA LEU A 25 -1.46 2.55 -2.39
C LEU A 25 -0.40 1.55 -1.92
N VAL A 26 0.16 1.78 -0.73
CA VAL A 26 1.22 0.95 -0.16
C VAL A 26 0.68 0.23 1.07
N ASP A 27 0.72 -1.10 1.05
CA ASP A 27 0.27 -1.96 2.15
C ASP A 27 1.48 -2.51 2.89
N PHE A 28 1.71 -2.04 4.12
CA PHE A 28 2.76 -2.57 4.99
C PHE A 28 2.18 -3.76 5.75
N TRP A 29 2.81 -4.91 5.60
CA TRP A 29 2.28 -6.19 6.09
C TRP A 29 3.40 -7.11 6.57
N ALA A 30 3.03 -8.22 7.19
CA ALA A 30 3.96 -9.30 7.52
C ALA A 30 3.26 -10.65 7.36
N THR A 31 4.04 -11.70 7.14
CA THR A 31 3.50 -13.04 6.88
C THR A 31 2.76 -13.63 8.07
N TRP A 32 3.10 -13.19 9.29
CA TRP A 32 2.49 -13.68 10.54
C TRP A 32 1.29 -12.85 10.99
N CYS A 33 0.93 -11.82 10.28
CA CYS A 33 -0.09 -10.86 10.68
C CYS A 33 -1.48 -11.30 10.19
N GLY A 34 -2.35 -11.69 11.13
CA GLY A 34 -3.71 -12.14 10.81
C GLY A 34 -4.55 -11.07 10.11
N PRO A 35 -4.66 -9.84 10.66
CA PRO A 35 -5.42 -8.76 10.01
C PRO A 35 -4.88 -8.41 8.62
N CYS A 36 -3.57 -8.52 8.41
CA CYS A 36 -2.97 -8.30 7.09
C CYS A 36 -3.50 -9.32 6.08
N LYS A 37 -3.60 -10.58 6.49
CA LYS A 37 -4.13 -11.65 5.64
C LYS A 37 -5.62 -11.44 5.36
N ALA A 38 -6.35 -10.89 6.33
CA ALA A 38 -7.78 -10.65 6.19
C ALA A 38 -8.07 -9.61 5.10
N ILE A 39 -7.24 -8.57 4.95
CA ILE A 39 -7.45 -7.56 3.92
C ILE A 39 -6.76 -7.87 2.60
N ALA A 40 -5.95 -8.92 2.53
CA ALA A 40 -5.24 -9.26 1.29
C ALA A 40 -6.17 -9.41 0.08
N PRO A 41 -7.33 -10.09 0.17
CA PRO A 41 -8.26 -10.16 -0.96
C PRO A 41 -8.78 -8.79 -1.37
N VAL A 42 -9.01 -7.89 -0.42
CA VAL A 42 -9.48 -6.52 -0.70
C VAL A 42 -8.42 -5.75 -1.46
N ILE A 43 -7.16 -5.87 -1.04
CA ILE A 43 -6.04 -5.22 -1.73
C ILE A 43 -5.91 -5.76 -3.17
N ASP A 44 -6.07 -7.07 -3.35
CA ASP A 44 -6.04 -7.68 -4.69
C ASP A 44 -7.18 -7.13 -5.57
N GLU A 45 -8.38 -6.99 -5.03
CA GLU A 45 -9.53 -6.44 -5.75
C GLU A 45 -9.26 -4.99 -6.18
N ILE A 46 -8.79 -4.17 -5.25
CA ILE A 46 -8.47 -2.76 -5.53
C ILE A 46 -7.40 -2.66 -6.61
N ALA A 47 -6.37 -3.49 -6.53
CA ALA A 47 -5.30 -3.49 -7.53
C ALA A 47 -5.83 -3.75 -8.94
N GLY A 48 -6.78 -4.65 -9.08
CA GLY A 48 -7.41 -4.94 -10.37
C GLY A 48 -8.33 -3.81 -10.83
N GLU A 49 -9.17 -3.30 -9.94
CA GLU A 49 -10.16 -2.28 -10.26
C GLU A 49 -9.54 -0.93 -10.61
N TYR A 50 -8.42 -0.60 -9.98
CA TYR A 50 -7.74 0.69 -10.16
C TYR A 50 -6.50 0.59 -11.04
N ASN A 51 -6.30 -0.54 -11.70
CA ASN A 51 -5.14 -0.75 -12.57
C ASN A 51 -5.06 0.37 -13.61
N GLY A 52 -3.90 1.00 -13.71
CA GLY A 52 -3.68 2.14 -14.60
C GLY A 52 -4.03 3.51 -13.98
N LYS A 53 -4.81 3.54 -12.90
CA LYS A 53 -5.19 4.77 -12.19
C LYS A 53 -4.45 4.92 -10.88
N VAL A 54 -4.24 3.82 -10.18
CA VAL A 54 -3.51 3.75 -8.90
C VAL A 54 -2.58 2.56 -8.96
N LYS A 55 -1.34 2.75 -8.59
CA LYS A 55 -0.39 1.65 -8.45
C LYS A 55 -0.58 1.08 -7.05
N VAL A 56 -0.76 -0.23 -6.93
CA VAL A 56 -0.98 -0.91 -5.65
C VAL A 56 0.16 -1.89 -5.41
N GLY A 57 0.72 -1.85 -4.20
CA GLY A 57 1.78 -2.77 -3.86
C GLY A 57 1.91 -2.98 -2.37
N LYS A 58 2.77 -3.92 -1.98
CA LYS A 58 2.97 -4.35 -0.60
C LYS A 58 4.44 -4.24 -0.21
N VAL A 59 4.66 -3.86 1.04
CA VAL A 59 5.98 -3.88 1.68
C VAL A 59 5.94 -4.88 2.84
N ASP A 60 6.74 -5.93 2.77
CA ASP A 60 6.93 -6.87 3.88
C ASP A 60 7.86 -6.19 4.88
N VAL A 61 7.34 -5.85 6.05
CA VAL A 61 8.09 -5.05 7.04
C VAL A 61 9.28 -5.82 7.65
N ASP A 62 9.21 -7.15 7.68
CA ASP A 62 10.30 -7.95 8.22
C ASP A 62 11.52 -7.94 7.28
N GLN A 63 11.28 -7.81 5.99
CA GLN A 63 12.34 -7.83 4.98
C GLN A 63 12.71 -6.44 4.46
N ASN A 64 11.95 -5.40 4.81
CA ASN A 64 12.15 -4.04 4.31
C ASN A 64 11.97 -3.04 5.44
N GLN A 65 12.82 -3.16 6.46
CA GLN A 65 12.72 -2.38 7.68
C GLN A 65 13.01 -0.90 7.46
N ASP A 66 13.88 -0.57 6.53
CA ASP A 66 14.24 0.83 6.26
C ASP A 66 13.05 1.65 5.79
N THR A 67 12.26 1.09 4.86
CA THR A 67 11.06 1.76 4.35
C THR A 67 10.02 1.93 5.46
N ALA A 68 9.79 0.88 6.25
CA ALA A 68 8.83 0.93 7.35
C ALA A 68 9.24 2.00 8.37
N MET A 69 10.52 2.08 8.72
CA MET A 69 11.03 3.08 9.65
C MET A 69 10.93 4.49 9.10
N LYS A 70 11.24 4.67 7.84
CA LYS A 70 11.18 5.99 7.18
C LYS A 70 9.79 6.61 7.29
N TYR A 71 8.75 5.81 7.16
CA TYR A 71 7.36 6.29 7.19
C TYR A 71 6.70 6.12 8.55
N GLY A 72 7.47 5.74 9.58
CA GLY A 72 6.96 5.64 10.94
C GLY A 72 5.91 4.56 11.14
N VAL A 73 5.99 3.47 10.39
CA VAL A 73 5.04 2.36 10.51
C VAL A 73 5.33 1.60 11.79
N ARG A 74 4.39 1.59 12.72
CA ARG A 74 4.53 0.93 14.03
C ARG A 74 3.58 -0.23 14.23
N SER A 75 2.52 -0.28 13.45
CA SER A 75 1.54 -1.35 13.51
C SER A 75 1.17 -1.77 12.09
N ILE A 76 0.72 -3.02 11.94
CA ILE A 76 0.33 -3.56 10.65
C ILE A 76 -1.04 -4.22 10.75
N PRO A 77 -1.82 -4.17 9.67
CA PRO A 77 -1.50 -3.47 8.43
C PRO A 77 -1.57 -1.96 8.57
N THR A 78 -0.70 -1.28 7.87
CA THR A 78 -0.78 0.18 7.66
C THR A 78 -0.80 0.41 6.17
N LEU A 79 -1.77 1.18 5.70
CA LEU A 79 -1.89 1.55 4.30
C LEU A 79 -1.52 3.02 4.16
N LEU A 80 -0.60 3.32 3.25
CA LEU A 80 -0.28 4.69 2.89
C LEU A 80 -0.80 4.96 1.49
N ILE A 81 -1.43 6.12 1.30
CA ILE A 81 -1.78 6.60 -0.03
C ILE A 81 -0.81 7.72 -0.33
N MET A 82 -0.06 7.56 -1.41
CA MET A 82 0.99 8.50 -1.80
C MET A 82 0.68 9.10 -3.15
N LYS A 83 0.99 10.38 -3.29
CA LYS A 83 0.82 11.11 -4.53
C LYS A 83 1.97 12.10 -4.67
N ASP A 84 2.62 12.08 -5.84
CA ASP A 84 3.77 12.95 -6.13
C ASP A 84 4.87 12.82 -5.08
N GLY A 85 5.11 11.59 -4.61
CA GLY A 85 6.15 11.29 -3.63
C GLY A 85 5.82 11.64 -2.19
N LYS A 86 4.58 12.04 -1.91
CA LYS A 86 4.16 12.46 -0.57
C LYS A 86 3.02 11.62 -0.04
N VAL A 87 3.01 11.37 1.26
CA VAL A 87 1.89 10.69 1.92
C VAL A 87 0.71 11.67 1.99
N VAL A 88 -0.39 11.33 1.33
CA VAL A 88 -1.60 12.16 1.35
C VAL A 88 -2.68 11.58 2.26
N ASN A 89 -2.57 10.30 2.62
CA ASN A 89 -3.49 9.68 3.57
C ASN A 89 -2.86 8.44 4.19
N GLN A 90 -3.37 8.05 5.36
CA GLN A 90 -2.88 6.90 6.10
C GLN A 90 -4.05 6.18 6.75
N ILE A 91 -4.05 4.85 6.67
CA ILE A 91 -5.05 3.99 7.30
C ILE A 91 -4.32 2.95 8.12
N VAL A 92 -4.70 2.81 9.40
CA VAL A 92 -4.12 1.80 10.29
C VAL A 92 -5.19 0.77 10.61
N GLY A 93 -4.86 -0.50 10.40
CA GLY A 93 -5.76 -1.62 10.67
C GLY A 93 -6.51 -2.11 9.45
N ALA A 94 -7.21 -3.23 9.63
CA ALA A 94 -7.99 -3.87 8.58
C ALA A 94 -9.36 -3.18 8.50
N VAL A 95 -9.49 -2.23 7.58
CA VAL A 95 -10.72 -1.46 7.39
C VAL A 95 -11.53 -2.03 6.22
N PRO A 96 -12.84 -1.73 6.14
CA PRO A 96 -13.65 -2.13 4.99
C PRO A 96 -13.14 -1.53 3.69
N LYS A 97 -13.34 -2.25 2.59
CA LYS A 97 -12.90 -1.83 1.25
C LYS A 97 -13.36 -0.42 0.90
N GLY A 98 -14.61 -0.07 1.22
CA GLY A 98 -15.17 1.24 0.91
C GLY A 98 -14.41 2.41 1.53
N ASN A 99 -13.79 2.20 2.69
CA ASN A 99 -12.98 3.24 3.32
C ASN A 99 -11.75 3.56 2.46
N ILE A 100 -11.16 2.53 1.88
CA ILE A 100 -9.97 2.70 1.03
C ILE A 100 -10.35 3.31 -0.31
N THR A 101 -11.38 2.76 -0.96
CA THR A 101 -11.79 3.24 -2.29
C THR A 101 -12.29 4.67 -2.26
N SER A 102 -12.98 5.08 -1.19
CA SER A 102 -13.42 6.47 -1.05
C SER A 102 -12.24 7.43 -1.02
N MET A 103 -11.17 7.08 -0.32
CA MET A 103 -9.97 7.92 -0.27
C MET A 103 -9.26 7.96 -1.62
N LEU A 104 -9.20 6.84 -2.34
CA LEU A 104 -8.59 6.80 -3.66
C LEU A 104 -9.39 7.63 -4.66
N ASP A 105 -10.71 7.53 -4.62
CA ASP A 105 -11.59 8.25 -5.55
C ASP A 105 -11.48 9.77 -5.40
N GLU A 106 -11.13 10.24 -4.21
CA GLU A 106 -10.97 11.68 -3.96
C GLU A 106 -9.73 12.27 -4.65
N ILE A 107 -8.74 11.44 -4.97
CA ILE A 107 -7.45 11.94 -5.46
C ILE A 107 -7.13 11.55 -6.91
N ILE A 108 -7.98 10.77 -7.54
CA ILE A 108 -7.76 10.36 -8.95
C ILE A 108 -8.58 11.17 -9.94
#